data_9649d40d439cd6e5549eb2424db1b056
#
_entry.id   9649d40d439cd6e5549eb2424db1b056
#
_cell.length_a   1.000
_cell.length_b   1.000
_cell.length_c   1.000
_cell.angle_alpha   90.00
_cell.angle_beta   90.00
_cell.angle_gamma   90.00
#
_symmetry.space_group_name_H-M   'P 1'
#
loop_
_entity.id
_entity.type
_entity.pdbx_description
1 polymer ?
#
loop_
_entity_poly.entity_id
_entity_poly.type
_entity_poly.pdbx_seq_one_letter_code
_entity_poly.pdbx_strand_id
1 'polypeptide(L)'
;MYIFLRNNDYRYAAEQMLLMLFPEERPVYPSADLGLREENAVELELKHGKTYTTAVCRLRYDRRTAQDHVRARTDGIRAGEERARIEQRILKLAFYRAALDVGVPKPEWGCLTGVRPAKFLAGLMQKDGLTETAAVRMLTETFGVSKERASLALAAERAAARAKAALAPQDVCLYIGIPFCPTRCAYCSFVSVDAPKLLKSIPDYLNALEQEMCSTAAAVKAAGRRIVAVYIGGGTPTTLSAPELDRLLADTKACFDLSACREFTVEAGRPDTVTEEKLAVLVSHGVNRVSVNPQTMSDAVLEEIGRHHTAAQVREAVAMVKKFPQLAFNMDLIAGLPGDTPESFSDTVREVIALGAENITVHTLSLKKGSRITLEGSRIPSADEV
;
A
#
# COMPACT_ATOMS: atom_id res chain seq x y z
N MET A 1 11.15 22.04 11.41
CA MET A 1 10.41 22.25 12.70
C MET A 1 11.07 21.46 13.80
N TYR A 2 11.28 22.07 14.97
CA TYR A 2 11.82 21.39 16.15
C TYR A 2 10.71 20.56 16.82
N ILE A 3 11.03 19.30 17.16
CA ILE A 3 10.11 18.39 17.86
C ILE A 3 10.64 18.08 19.25
N PHE A 4 9.87 18.41 20.27
CA PHE A 4 10.13 18.07 21.66
C PHE A 4 9.15 17.00 22.13
N LEU A 5 9.64 15.84 22.52
CA LEU A 5 8.85 14.77 23.09
C LEU A 5 9.03 14.74 24.63
N ARG A 6 7.92 14.80 25.37
CA ARG A 6 7.92 14.76 26.83
C ARG A 6 7.15 13.54 27.33
N ASN A 7 7.81 12.73 28.14
CA ASN A 7 7.25 11.49 28.69
C ASN A 7 6.75 10.50 27.63
N ASN A 8 7.34 10.53 26.44
CA ASN A 8 7.08 9.59 25.36
C ASN A 8 8.26 9.58 24.37
N ASP A 9 8.30 8.53 23.53
CA ASP A 9 9.30 8.34 22.47
C ASP A 9 8.65 8.11 21.10
N TYR A 10 7.40 8.54 20.91
CA TYR A 10 6.61 8.31 19.69
C TYR A 10 7.06 9.19 18.51
N ARG A 11 8.39 9.18 18.22
CA ARG A 11 8.99 9.94 17.11
C ARG A 11 8.29 9.71 15.79
N TYR A 12 8.08 8.45 15.40
CA TYR A 12 7.44 8.12 14.14
C TYR A 12 6.03 8.73 14.02
N ALA A 13 5.24 8.69 15.09
CA ALA A 13 3.91 9.29 15.09
C ALA A 13 3.96 10.82 14.93
N ALA A 14 4.91 11.48 15.58
CA ALA A 14 5.11 12.92 15.46
C ALA A 14 5.58 13.31 14.06
N GLU A 15 6.55 12.59 13.50
CA GLU A 15 7.07 12.81 12.15
C GLU A 15 6.00 12.64 11.06
N GLN A 16 5.17 11.60 11.17
CA GLN A 16 4.07 11.39 10.23
C GLN A 16 3.05 12.54 10.26
N MET A 17 2.75 13.07 11.44
CA MET A 17 1.88 14.23 11.58
C MET A 17 2.53 15.50 11.02
N LEU A 18 3.81 15.71 11.33
CA LEU A 18 4.55 16.86 10.83
C LEU A 18 4.59 16.88 9.30
N LEU A 19 4.98 15.78 8.67
CA LEU A 19 5.08 15.69 7.20
C LEU A 19 3.73 15.86 6.51
N MET A 20 2.63 15.45 7.16
CA MET A 20 1.27 15.62 6.63
C MET A 20 0.77 17.06 6.78
N LEU A 21 1.02 17.69 7.93
CA LEU A 21 0.46 19.01 8.26
C LEU A 21 1.36 20.17 7.79
N PHE A 22 2.66 19.92 7.67
CA PHE A 22 3.70 20.89 7.34
C PHE A 22 4.67 20.27 6.33
N PRO A 23 4.25 20.04 5.07
CA PRO A 23 5.04 19.27 4.09
C PRO A 23 6.41 19.89 3.79
N GLU A 24 6.55 21.21 3.91
CA GLU A 24 7.82 21.93 3.72
C GLU A 24 8.80 21.80 4.90
N GLU A 25 8.31 21.37 6.06
CA GLU A 25 9.11 21.22 7.27
C GLU A 25 9.82 19.85 7.33
N ARG A 26 10.97 19.83 7.99
CA ARG A 26 11.68 18.58 8.31
C ARG A 26 11.85 18.46 9.81
N PRO A 27 11.73 17.25 10.38
CA PRO A 27 11.85 17.05 11.81
C PRO A 27 13.28 17.28 12.29
N VAL A 28 13.44 18.10 13.33
CA VAL A 28 14.71 18.33 14.02
C VAL A 28 14.52 18.01 15.50
N TYR A 29 15.35 17.12 16.03
CA TYR A 29 15.34 16.76 17.45
C TYR A 29 16.54 17.45 18.14
N PRO A 30 16.31 18.49 18.93
CA PRO A 30 17.40 19.21 19.56
C PRO A 30 18.06 18.37 20.66
N SER A 31 19.37 18.50 20.80
CA SER A 31 20.15 17.85 21.84
C SER A 31 20.02 18.53 23.20
N ALA A 32 19.57 19.77 23.24
CA ALA A 32 19.31 20.56 24.44
C ALA A 32 17.87 20.99 24.56
N ASP A 33 17.39 21.25 25.75
CA ASP A 33 16.03 21.73 25.99
C ASP A 33 15.90 23.22 25.67
N LEU A 34 15.77 23.53 24.38
CA LEU A 34 15.61 24.91 23.89
C LEU A 34 14.16 25.41 24.09
N GLY A 35 13.19 24.51 24.34
CA GLY A 35 11.76 24.81 24.47
C GLY A 35 11.15 25.40 23.20
N LEU A 36 9.94 25.96 23.33
CA LEU A 36 9.21 26.61 22.23
C LEU A 36 9.71 28.03 21.89
N ARG A 37 10.99 28.31 22.10
CA ARG A 37 11.60 29.61 21.78
C ARG A 37 11.93 29.75 20.31
N GLU A 38 12.08 28.63 19.61
CA GLU A 38 12.35 28.58 18.18
C GLU A 38 11.13 28.99 17.36
N GLU A 39 11.32 29.48 16.13
CA GLU A 39 10.26 30.01 15.29
C GLU A 39 9.21 28.96 14.94
N ASN A 40 9.63 27.74 14.56
CA ASN A 40 8.75 26.62 14.24
C ASN A 40 9.08 25.43 15.15
N ALA A 41 8.25 25.20 16.14
CA ALA A 41 8.48 24.16 17.13
C ALA A 41 7.16 23.54 17.62
N VAL A 42 7.19 22.24 17.90
CA VAL A 42 6.09 21.50 18.54
C VAL A 42 6.60 20.74 19.75
N GLU A 43 5.89 20.86 20.85
CA GLU A 43 6.09 20.04 22.06
C GLU A 43 4.89 19.10 22.23
N LEU A 44 5.17 17.81 22.31
CA LEU A 44 4.20 16.73 22.47
C LEU A 44 4.46 16.00 23.79
N GLU A 45 3.56 16.20 24.75
CA GLU A 45 3.67 15.66 26.10
C GLU A 45 2.58 14.64 26.41
N LEU A 46 2.95 13.50 27.00
CA LEU A 46 1.97 12.56 27.60
C LEU A 46 1.98 12.68 29.13
N LYS A 47 0.79 12.87 29.70
CA LYS A 47 0.56 12.88 31.15
C LYS A 47 -0.23 11.65 31.54
N HIS A 48 0.39 10.74 32.25
CA HIS A 48 -0.21 9.50 32.70
C HIS A 48 -0.88 9.71 34.07
N GLY A 49 -2.20 9.64 34.11
CA GLY A 49 -2.99 9.61 35.33
C GLY A 49 -3.45 8.21 35.70
N LYS A 50 -4.15 8.07 36.84
CA LYS A 50 -4.68 6.78 37.28
C LYS A 50 -5.75 6.22 36.31
N THR A 51 -6.64 7.06 35.82
CA THR A 51 -7.76 6.68 34.97
C THR A 51 -7.57 7.08 33.50
N TYR A 52 -6.90 8.18 33.25
CA TYR A 52 -6.75 8.77 31.93
C TYR A 52 -5.28 9.05 31.61
N THR A 53 -4.93 8.86 30.35
CA THR A 53 -3.72 9.47 29.76
C THR A 53 -4.15 10.68 28.96
N THR A 54 -3.45 11.79 29.12
CA THR A 54 -3.69 13.06 28.41
C THR A 54 -2.49 13.37 27.53
N ALA A 55 -2.72 13.57 26.25
CA ALA A 55 -1.76 14.16 25.34
C ALA A 55 -1.94 15.68 25.34
N VAL A 56 -0.86 16.41 25.43
CA VAL A 56 -0.83 17.88 25.33
C VAL A 56 0.10 18.22 24.16
N CYS A 57 -0.40 19.03 23.24
CA CYS A 57 0.39 19.63 22.18
C CYS A 57 0.51 21.11 22.40
N ARG A 58 1.75 21.64 22.33
CA ARG A 58 2.02 23.08 22.27
C ARG A 58 2.78 23.31 20.96
N LEU A 59 2.21 24.15 20.11
CA LEU A 59 2.72 24.40 18.76
C LEU A 59 3.00 25.89 18.58
N ARG A 60 4.15 26.19 17.99
CA ARG A 60 4.48 27.50 17.45
C ARG A 60 4.87 27.35 15.98
N TYR A 61 4.18 28.07 15.12
CA TYR A 61 4.41 28.05 13.68
C TYR A 61 4.09 29.41 13.08
N ASP A 62 5.00 29.95 12.28
CA ASP A 62 4.85 31.27 11.62
C ASP A 62 4.36 32.35 12.58
N ARG A 63 5.03 32.52 13.74
CA ARG A 63 4.71 33.46 14.84
C ARG A 63 3.37 33.25 15.52
N ARG A 64 2.57 32.25 15.10
CA ARG A 64 1.32 31.86 15.77
C ARG A 64 1.61 30.78 16.81
N THR A 65 0.83 30.76 17.85
CA THR A 65 0.92 29.72 18.88
C THR A 65 -0.43 29.11 19.14
N ALA A 66 -0.46 27.80 19.32
CA ALA A 66 -1.67 27.08 19.71
C ALA A 66 -1.33 26.01 20.75
N GLN A 67 -2.33 25.66 21.53
CA GLN A 67 -2.25 24.54 22.47
C GLN A 67 -3.55 23.77 22.46
N ASP A 68 -3.46 22.46 22.35
CA ASP A 68 -4.61 21.57 22.52
C ASP A 68 -4.25 20.37 23.38
N HIS A 69 -5.28 19.70 23.91
CA HIS A 69 -5.11 18.50 24.70
C HIS A 69 -6.22 17.50 24.39
N VAL A 70 -5.84 16.23 24.36
CA VAL A 70 -6.77 15.10 24.17
C VAL A 70 -6.51 14.07 25.24
N ARG A 71 -7.59 13.54 25.83
CA ARG A 71 -7.47 12.49 26.84
C ARG A 71 -8.21 11.22 26.41
N ALA A 72 -7.66 10.08 26.78
CA ALA A 72 -8.32 8.79 26.65
C ALA A 72 -8.29 8.04 27.98
N ARG A 73 -9.31 7.25 28.23
CA ARG A 73 -9.36 6.34 29.37
C ARG A 73 -8.35 5.21 29.16
N THR A 74 -7.50 4.97 30.14
CA THR A 74 -6.42 3.97 30.08
C THR A 74 -6.33 3.10 31.34
N ASP A 75 -7.29 3.24 32.28
CA ASP A 75 -7.41 2.33 33.43
C ASP A 75 -7.73 0.90 32.95
N GLY A 76 -7.11 -0.05 33.59
CA GLY A 76 -7.23 -1.47 33.20
C GLY A 76 -6.47 -1.89 31.94
N ILE A 77 -5.91 -0.96 31.18
CA ILE A 77 -5.08 -1.25 30.01
C ILE A 77 -3.61 -1.35 30.43
N ARG A 78 -3.07 -2.57 30.34
CA ARG A 78 -1.65 -2.81 30.65
C ARG A 78 -0.74 -2.12 29.64
N ALA A 79 0.50 -1.84 30.05
CA ALA A 79 1.55 -1.41 29.15
C ALA A 79 1.72 -2.45 28.01
N GLY A 80 1.85 -1.98 26.75
CA GLY A 80 1.96 -2.82 25.57
C GLY A 80 1.36 -2.14 24.34
N GLU A 81 1.17 -2.92 23.27
CA GLU A 81 0.74 -2.39 21.97
C GLU A 81 -0.62 -1.66 22.00
N GLU A 82 -1.57 -2.13 22.78
CA GLU A 82 -2.89 -1.52 22.86
C GLU A 82 -2.82 -0.13 23.48
N ARG A 83 -2.10 0.01 24.59
CA ARG A 83 -1.87 1.29 25.26
C ARG A 83 -1.11 2.25 24.35
N ALA A 84 -0.04 1.78 23.71
CA ALA A 84 0.74 2.57 22.76
C ALA A 84 -0.11 3.09 21.58
N ARG A 85 -1.04 2.28 21.05
CA ARG A 85 -1.98 2.71 20.01
C ARG A 85 -2.90 3.84 20.48
N ILE A 86 -3.41 3.76 21.70
CA ILE A 86 -4.26 4.81 22.29
C ILE A 86 -3.46 6.10 22.48
N GLU A 87 -2.27 5.99 23.05
CA GLU A 87 -1.39 7.14 23.32
C GLU A 87 -0.96 7.85 22.04
N GLN A 88 -0.54 7.10 21.01
CA GLN A 88 -0.22 7.66 19.70
C GLN A 88 -1.45 8.34 19.06
N ARG A 89 -2.63 7.74 19.21
CA ARG A 89 -3.87 8.31 18.66
C ARG A 89 -4.22 9.66 19.27
N ILE A 90 -4.19 9.77 20.62
CA ILE A 90 -4.49 11.05 21.29
C ILE A 90 -3.41 12.10 21.04
N LEU A 91 -2.14 11.68 20.91
CA LEU A 91 -1.04 12.57 20.59
C LEU A 91 -1.17 13.15 19.18
N LYS A 92 -1.45 12.32 18.19
CA LYS A 92 -1.74 12.76 16.81
C LYS A 92 -2.93 13.71 16.76
N LEU A 93 -3.99 13.42 17.51
CA LEU A 93 -5.19 14.25 17.52
C LEU A 93 -4.95 15.61 18.17
N ALA A 94 -4.18 15.68 19.26
CA ALA A 94 -3.80 16.94 19.88
C ALA A 94 -2.93 17.79 18.95
N PHE A 95 -1.99 17.17 18.24
CA PHE A 95 -1.15 17.86 17.27
C PHE A 95 -1.98 18.39 16.09
N TYR A 96 -2.85 17.55 15.53
CA TYR A 96 -3.76 17.93 14.45
C TYR A 96 -4.60 19.17 14.80
N ARG A 97 -5.24 19.17 15.98
CA ARG A 97 -6.08 20.30 16.42
C ARG A 97 -5.26 21.58 16.61
N ALA A 98 -4.13 21.48 17.28
CA ALA A 98 -3.23 22.62 17.43
C ALA A 98 -2.73 23.17 16.07
N ALA A 99 -2.51 22.30 15.08
CA ALA A 99 -2.12 22.73 13.73
C ALA A 99 -3.24 23.49 13.01
N LEU A 100 -4.50 23.05 13.13
CA LEU A 100 -5.62 23.80 12.57
C LEU A 100 -5.76 25.18 13.22
N ASP A 101 -5.52 25.31 14.53
CA ASP A 101 -5.60 26.58 15.25
C ASP A 101 -4.53 27.58 14.82
N VAL A 102 -3.36 27.14 14.32
CA VAL A 102 -2.36 28.03 13.72
C VAL A 102 -2.63 28.32 12.24
N GLY A 103 -3.71 27.75 11.66
CA GLY A 103 -4.17 28.06 10.31
C GLY A 103 -3.71 27.08 9.24
N VAL A 104 -3.24 25.89 9.61
CA VAL A 104 -2.94 24.83 8.65
C VAL A 104 -4.23 24.37 7.96
N PRO A 105 -4.25 24.22 6.62
CA PRO A 105 -5.41 23.68 5.92
C PRO A 105 -5.81 22.31 6.43
N LYS A 106 -7.12 22.05 6.52
CA LYS A 106 -7.65 20.77 6.96
C LYS A 106 -7.42 19.69 5.89
N PRO A 107 -6.63 18.63 6.14
CA PRO A 107 -6.48 17.54 5.19
C PRO A 107 -7.78 16.76 4.99
N GLU A 108 -8.00 16.24 3.79
CA GLU A 108 -9.19 15.43 3.43
C GLU A 108 -9.38 14.19 4.34
N TRP A 109 -8.28 13.56 4.73
CA TRP A 109 -8.28 12.43 5.66
C TRP A 109 -8.13 12.85 7.14
N GLY A 110 -8.25 14.14 7.44
CA GLY A 110 -8.10 14.69 8.79
C GLY A 110 -6.77 14.29 9.42
N CYS A 111 -6.81 13.78 10.65
CA CYS A 111 -5.60 13.32 11.36
C CYS A 111 -5.26 11.83 11.11
N LEU A 112 -5.94 11.16 10.18
CA LEU A 112 -5.64 9.76 9.87
C LEU A 112 -4.39 9.65 9.01
N THR A 113 -3.27 9.34 9.62
CA THR A 113 -2.00 9.08 8.94
C THR A 113 -1.40 7.74 9.38
N GLY A 114 -0.76 7.02 8.45
CA GLY A 114 -0.17 5.72 8.70
C GLY A 114 -1.17 4.61 9.02
N VAL A 115 -2.45 4.78 8.66
CA VAL A 115 -3.53 3.80 8.85
C VAL A 115 -4.26 3.53 7.54
N ARG A 116 -4.88 2.37 7.45
CA ARG A 116 -5.84 2.05 6.39
C ARG A 116 -7.24 2.48 6.84
N PRO A 117 -7.87 3.51 6.24
CA PRO A 117 -9.11 4.11 6.78
C PRO A 117 -10.27 3.10 6.90
N ALA A 118 -10.49 2.25 5.90
CA ALA A 118 -11.52 1.21 5.95
C ALA A 118 -11.27 0.21 7.09
N LYS A 119 -10.01 -0.24 7.29
CA LYS A 119 -9.65 -1.13 8.39
C LYS A 119 -9.78 -0.44 9.76
N PHE A 120 -9.48 0.84 9.84
CA PHE A 120 -9.67 1.63 11.05
C PHE A 120 -11.17 1.72 11.39
N LEU A 121 -12.01 2.02 10.40
CA LEU A 121 -13.48 2.07 10.55
C LEU A 121 -14.03 0.70 11.00
N ALA A 122 -13.60 -0.40 10.37
CA ALA A 122 -13.94 -1.75 10.79
C ALA A 122 -13.58 -2.01 12.27
N GLY A 123 -12.43 -1.51 12.72
CA GLY A 123 -12.01 -1.60 14.12
C GLY A 123 -12.95 -0.88 15.08
N LEU A 124 -13.40 0.32 14.73
CA LEU A 124 -14.39 1.09 15.53
C LEU A 124 -15.72 0.33 15.66
N MET A 125 -16.17 -0.31 14.60
CA MET A 125 -17.42 -1.09 14.62
C MET A 125 -17.27 -2.41 15.37
N GLN A 126 -16.20 -3.17 15.10
CA GLN A 126 -16.05 -4.54 15.64
C GLN A 126 -15.52 -4.57 17.08
N LYS A 127 -14.58 -3.69 17.44
CA LYS A 127 -13.94 -3.66 18.76
C LYS A 127 -14.64 -2.72 19.73
N ASP A 128 -15.00 -1.51 19.24
CA ASP A 128 -15.59 -0.48 20.07
C ASP A 128 -17.15 -0.57 20.05
N GLY A 129 -17.73 -1.52 19.29
CA GLY A 129 -19.16 -1.79 19.23
C GLY A 129 -19.99 -0.67 18.61
N LEU A 130 -19.37 0.21 17.82
CA LEU A 130 -20.08 1.34 17.22
C LEU A 130 -20.96 0.89 16.03
N THR A 131 -22.12 1.52 15.89
CA THR A 131 -22.88 1.42 14.64
C THR A 131 -22.15 2.12 13.51
N GLU A 132 -22.45 1.77 12.24
CA GLU A 132 -21.87 2.42 11.07
C GLU A 132 -21.99 3.96 11.14
N THR A 133 -23.18 4.45 11.48
CA THR A 133 -23.44 5.89 11.61
C THR A 133 -22.57 6.54 12.69
N ALA A 134 -22.41 5.88 13.85
CA ALA A 134 -21.57 6.39 14.93
C ALA A 134 -20.08 6.36 14.56
N ALA A 135 -19.63 5.31 13.87
CA ALA A 135 -18.27 5.19 13.41
C ALA A 135 -17.92 6.23 12.33
N VAL A 136 -18.81 6.47 11.35
CA VAL A 136 -18.64 7.53 10.34
C VAL A 136 -18.63 8.91 11.00
N ARG A 137 -19.55 9.16 11.96
CA ARG A 137 -19.56 10.40 12.72
C ARG A 137 -18.26 10.62 13.51
N MET A 138 -17.70 9.56 14.08
CA MET A 138 -16.39 9.64 14.74
C MET A 138 -15.28 10.00 13.77
N LEU A 139 -15.28 9.43 12.54
CA LEU A 139 -14.31 9.83 11.50
C LEU A 139 -14.42 11.32 11.19
N THR A 140 -15.62 11.84 11.01
CA THR A 140 -15.82 13.23 10.58
C THR A 140 -15.64 14.25 11.72
N GLU A 141 -16.22 14.00 12.89
CA GLU A 141 -16.22 14.96 14.00
C GLU A 141 -14.96 14.87 14.87
N THR A 142 -14.46 13.64 15.13
CA THR A 142 -13.31 13.47 16.01
C THR A 142 -12.00 13.52 15.24
N PHE A 143 -11.92 12.77 14.13
CA PHE A 143 -10.68 12.66 13.35
C PHE A 143 -10.59 13.68 12.20
N GLY A 144 -11.62 14.46 11.96
CA GLY A 144 -11.62 15.52 10.96
C GLY A 144 -11.63 15.05 9.51
N VAL A 145 -11.98 13.79 9.24
CA VAL A 145 -12.10 13.27 7.87
C VAL A 145 -13.23 13.96 7.13
N SER A 146 -13.07 14.27 5.85
CA SER A 146 -14.16 14.82 5.03
C SER A 146 -15.32 13.83 4.91
N LYS A 147 -16.52 14.33 4.62
CA LYS A 147 -17.72 13.47 4.47
C LYS A 147 -17.55 12.50 3.30
N GLU A 148 -16.97 12.97 2.22
CA GLU A 148 -16.69 12.20 1.01
C GLU A 148 -15.74 11.04 1.31
N ARG A 149 -14.63 11.32 2.00
CA ARG A 149 -13.63 10.31 2.38
C ARG A 149 -14.16 9.33 3.42
N ALA A 150 -14.97 9.78 4.37
CA ALA A 150 -15.62 8.90 5.33
C ALA A 150 -16.64 7.97 4.66
N SER A 151 -17.40 8.46 3.67
CA SER A 151 -18.31 7.64 2.85
C SER A 151 -17.56 6.61 2.01
N LEU A 152 -16.44 7.00 1.40
CA LEU A 152 -15.55 6.09 0.65
C LEU A 152 -14.99 5.00 1.57
N ALA A 153 -14.51 5.37 2.77
CA ALA A 153 -13.99 4.40 3.74
C ALA A 153 -15.07 3.38 4.15
N LEU A 154 -16.32 3.82 4.34
CA LEU A 154 -17.44 2.93 4.66
C LEU A 154 -17.79 2.01 3.49
N ALA A 155 -17.81 2.52 2.26
CA ALA A 155 -18.07 1.71 1.08
C ALA A 155 -17.00 0.62 0.90
N ALA A 156 -15.73 0.98 1.07
CA ALA A 156 -14.61 0.05 1.00
C ALA A 156 -14.66 -1.01 2.13
N GLU A 157 -15.03 -0.59 3.36
CA GLU A 157 -15.19 -1.52 4.49
C GLU A 157 -16.31 -2.51 4.23
N ARG A 158 -17.50 -2.04 3.79
CA ARG A 158 -18.62 -2.92 3.44
C ARG A 158 -18.26 -3.94 2.36
N ALA A 159 -17.50 -3.53 1.33
CA ALA A 159 -17.02 -4.43 0.30
C ALA A 159 -16.07 -5.49 0.87
N ALA A 160 -15.11 -5.08 1.70
CA ALA A 160 -14.17 -5.98 2.37
C ALA A 160 -14.89 -6.95 3.34
N ALA A 161 -15.89 -6.45 4.10
CA ALA A 161 -16.69 -7.27 5.02
C ALA A 161 -17.49 -8.34 4.26
N ARG A 162 -18.12 -7.99 3.11
CA ARG A 162 -18.81 -8.96 2.24
C ARG A 162 -17.86 -10.02 1.70
N ALA A 163 -16.69 -9.61 1.20
CA ALA A 163 -15.69 -10.56 0.71
C ALA A 163 -15.20 -11.50 1.82
N LYS A 164 -14.94 -10.94 3.03
CA LYS A 164 -14.54 -11.74 4.19
C LYS A 164 -15.63 -12.71 4.65
N ALA A 165 -16.91 -12.30 4.63
CA ALA A 165 -18.04 -13.15 5.01
C ALA A 165 -18.22 -14.35 4.06
N ALA A 166 -17.71 -14.29 2.84
CA ALA A 166 -17.70 -15.38 1.88
C ALA A 166 -16.57 -16.41 2.12
N LEU A 167 -15.67 -16.15 3.07
CA LEU A 167 -14.56 -17.04 3.42
C LEU A 167 -14.90 -17.89 4.63
N ALA A 168 -14.51 -19.15 4.59
CA ALA A 168 -14.57 -20.06 5.72
C ALA A 168 -13.26 -20.06 6.52
N PRO A 169 -13.26 -20.47 7.81
CA PRO A 169 -12.04 -20.48 8.63
C PRO A 169 -10.89 -21.33 8.07
N GLN A 170 -11.20 -22.33 7.26
CA GLN A 170 -10.23 -23.20 6.59
C GLN A 170 -9.67 -22.63 5.29
N ASP A 171 -10.26 -21.54 4.75
CA ASP A 171 -9.84 -20.96 3.48
C ASP A 171 -8.48 -20.25 3.63
N VAL A 172 -7.58 -20.51 2.67
CA VAL A 172 -6.27 -19.90 2.59
C VAL A 172 -6.02 -19.42 1.16
N CYS A 173 -5.12 -18.43 1.01
CA CYS A 173 -4.59 -17.99 -0.27
C CYS A 173 -3.17 -18.52 -0.43
N LEU A 174 -2.82 -18.97 -1.63
CA LEU A 174 -1.49 -19.37 -2.01
C LEU A 174 -0.81 -18.24 -2.79
N TYR A 175 0.38 -17.84 -2.35
CA TYR A 175 1.24 -16.93 -3.09
C TYR A 175 2.48 -17.66 -3.60
N ILE A 176 2.76 -17.55 -4.91
CA ILE A 176 3.94 -18.12 -5.56
C ILE A 176 4.78 -16.96 -6.08
N GLY A 177 6.02 -16.83 -5.61
CA GLY A 177 6.91 -15.74 -5.98
C GLY A 177 7.80 -16.11 -7.18
N ILE A 178 7.87 -15.28 -8.21
CA ILE A 178 8.81 -15.39 -9.34
C ILE A 178 9.75 -14.19 -9.27
N PRO A 179 11.00 -14.35 -8.84
CA PRO A 179 11.90 -13.23 -8.56
C PRO A 179 12.61 -12.65 -9.79
N PHE A 180 12.20 -13.02 -11.00
CA PHE A 180 12.84 -12.60 -12.24
C PHE A 180 12.12 -11.41 -12.86
N CYS A 181 12.89 -10.41 -13.32
CA CYS A 181 12.41 -9.26 -14.09
C CYS A 181 13.30 -9.06 -15.33
N PRO A 182 12.75 -8.59 -16.48
CA PRO A 182 13.57 -8.25 -17.64
C PRO A 182 14.59 -7.16 -17.32
N THR A 183 14.15 -6.16 -16.53
CA THR A 183 14.96 -5.03 -16.03
C THR A 183 14.47 -4.61 -14.66
N ARG A 184 15.35 -3.98 -13.85
CA ARG A 184 14.99 -3.49 -12.52
C ARG A 184 14.52 -2.03 -12.59
N CYS A 185 13.26 -1.78 -12.24
CA CYS A 185 12.72 -0.43 -12.14
C CYS A 185 13.40 0.36 -11.01
N ALA A 186 13.60 1.67 -11.20
CA ALA A 186 14.31 2.52 -10.24
C ALA A 186 13.63 2.61 -8.86
N TYR A 187 12.29 2.59 -8.82
CA TYR A 187 11.51 2.64 -7.58
C TYR A 187 11.37 1.30 -6.86
N CYS A 188 11.68 0.18 -7.53
CA CYS A 188 11.36 -1.15 -7.02
C CYS A 188 12.26 -1.54 -5.84
N SER A 189 11.63 -1.98 -4.76
CA SER A 189 12.28 -2.50 -3.55
C SER A 189 12.07 -4.01 -3.36
N PHE A 190 11.36 -4.66 -4.27
CA PHE A 190 11.14 -6.10 -4.17
C PHE A 190 12.45 -6.87 -4.41
N VAL A 191 12.51 -8.06 -3.80
CA VAL A 191 13.58 -9.01 -4.08
C VAL A 191 13.38 -9.52 -5.50
N SER A 192 13.97 -8.80 -6.45
CA SER A 192 13.98 -9.17 -7.86
C SER A 192 15.40 -9.09 -8.39
N VAL A 193 15.70 -9.99 -9.26
CA VAL A 193 17.03 -10.10 -9.85
C VAL A 193 17.00 -9.51 -11.24
N ASP A 194 17.96 -8.62 -11.52
CA ASP A 194 18.18 -8.03 -12.83
C ASP A 194 18.76 -9.10 -13.77
N ALA A 195 18.05 -9.37 -14.83
CA ALA A 195 17.93 -10.70 -15.36
C ALA A 195 18.86 -11.23 -16.45
N PRO A 196 19.61 -10.50 -17.28
CA PRO A 196 20.33 -11.19 -18.35
C PRO A 196 21.30 -12.28 -17.86
N LYS A 197 21.86 -12.11 -16.64
CA LYS A 197 22.81 -13.07 -16.06
C LYS A 197 22.15 -14.23 -15.32
N LEU A 198 20.94 -14.04 -14.79
CA LEU A 198 20.27 -15.01 -13.93
C LEU A 198 19.07 -15.72 -14.59
N LEU A 199 18.70 -15.37 -15.82
CA LEU A 199 17.73 -16.14 -16.61
C LEU A 199 18.16 -17.60 -16.79
N LYS A 200 19.49 -17.86 -16.81
CA LYS A 200 20.04 -19.22 -16.88
C LYS A 200 19.71 -20.10 -15.66
N SER A 201 19.35 -19.48 -14.51
CA SER A 201 18.98 -20.21 -13.29
C SER A 201 17.47 -20.47 -13.18
N ILE A 202 16.66 -20.05 -14.14
CA ILE A 202 15.21 -20.31 -14.13
C ILE A 202 14.90 -21.81 -14.03
N PRO A 203 15.51 -22.71 -14.79
CA PRO A 203 15.22 -24.14 -14.67
C PRO A 203 15.49 -24.70 -13.27
N ASP A 204 16.63 -24.33 -12.66
CA ASP A 204 16.98 -24.75 -11.30
C ASP A 204 16.03 -24.16 -10.25
N TYR A 205 15.65 -22.89 -10.45
CA TYR A 205 14.65 -22.23 -9.62
C TYR A 205 13.30 -22.95 -9.67
N LEU A 206 12.80 -23.29 -10.86
CA LEU A 206 11.54 -24.01 -11.02
C LEU A 206 11.60 -25.41 -10.39
N ASN A 207 12.72 -26.11 -10.48
CA ASN A 207 12.91 -27.40 -9.80
C ASN A 207 12.82 -27.24 -8.26
N ALA A 208 13.46 -26.23 -7.69
CA ALA A 208 13.40 -25.95 -6.27
C ALA A 208 12.01 -25.52 -5.82
N LEU A 209 11.33 -24.67 -6.62
CA LEU A 209 9.98 -24.20 -6.37
C LEU A 209 8.95 -25.35 -6.38
N GLU A 210 9.08 -26.31 -7.31
CA GLU A 210 8.24 -27.52 -7.35
C GLU A 210 8.35 -28.31 -6.03
N GLN A 211 9.58 -28.53 -5.52
CA GLN A 211 9.80 -29.22 -4.26
C GLN A 211 9.17 -28.46 -3.07
N GLU A 212 9.31 -27.13 -3.05
CA GLU A 212 8.71 -26.27 -2.05
C GLU A 212 7.17 -26.31 -2.12
N MET A 213 6.60 -26.28 -3.33
CA MET A 213 5.14 -26.39 -3.53
C MET A 213 4.61 -27.73 -3.03
N CYS A 214 5.26 -28.84 -3.34
CA CYS A 214 4.85 -30.16 -2.86
C CYS A 214 4.92 -30.28 -1.34
N SER A 215 5.97 -29.73 -0.70
CA SER A 215 6.12 -29.69 0.75
C SER A 215 5.04 -28.82 1.39
N THR A 216 4.76 -27.65 0.81
CA THR A 216 3.71 -26.73 1.25
C THR A 216 2.33 -27.36 1.11
N ALA A 217 2.07 -28.07 0.00
CA ALA A 217 0.81 -28.77 -0.23
C ALA A 217 0.54 -29.85 0.85
N ALA A 218 1.57 -30.60 1.24
CA ALA A 218 1.46 -31.56 2.33
C ALA A 218 1.08 -30.86 3.65
N ALA A 219 1.69 -29.72 3.97
CA ALA A 219 1.35 -28.94 5.17
C ALA A 219 -0.07 -28.35 5.11
N VAL A 220 -0.49 -27.83 3.98
CA VAL A 220 -1.86 -27.30 3.74
C VAL A 220 -2.89 -28.41 3.97
N LYS A 221 -2.65 -29.61 3.41
CA LYS A 221 -3.51 -30.78 3.56
C LYS A 221 -3.55 -31.27 5.03
N ALA A 222 -2.39 -31.37 5.67
CA ALA A 222 -2.30 -31.80 7.08
C ALA A 222 -3.03 -30.82 8.01
N ALA A 223 -3.02 -29.52 7.71
CA ALA A 223 -3.74 -28.51 8.47
C ALA A 223 -5.24 -28.41 8.12
N GLY A 224 -5.77 -29.26 7.23
CA GLY A 224 -7.17 -29.21 6.79
C GLY A 224 -7.57 -27.90 6.11
N ARG A 225 -6.62 -27.26 5.42
CA ARG A 225 -6.85 -25.99 4.75
C ARG A 225 -7.30 -26.19 3.30
N ARG A 226 -8.03 -25.19 2.77
CA ARG A 226 -8.59 -25.18 1.42
C ARG A 226 -8.12 -23.93 0.69
N ILE A 227 -7.50 -24.11 -0.48
CA ILE A 227 -7.02 -22.99 -1.29
C ILE A 227 -8.19 -22.39 -2.06
N VAL A 228 -8.49 -21.11 -1.83
CA VAL A 228 -9.57 -20.37 -2.49
C VAL A 228 -9.07 -19.29 -3.43
N ALA A 229 -7.80 -18.94 -3.37
CA ALA A 229 -7.13 -18.04 -4.30
C ALA A 229 -5.67 -18.44 -4.48
N VAL A 230 -5.18 -18.33 -5.72
CA VAL A 230 -3.77 -18.47 -6.09
C VAL A 230 -3.30 -17.15 -6.71
N TYR A 231 -2.15 -16.67 -6.28
CA TYR A 231 -1.52 -15.46 -6.82
C TYR A 231 -0.06 -15.74 -7.15
N ILE A 232 0.28 -15.67 -8.45
CA ILE A 232 1.65 -15.77 -8.93
C ILE A 232 2.15 -14.36 -9.23
N GLY A 233 3.14 -13.90 -8.48
CA GLY A 233 3.63 -12.53 -8.54
C GLY A 233 5.12 -12.42 -8.19
N GLY A 234 5.54 -11.25 -7.72
CA GLY A 234 6.91 -10.99 -7.24
C GLY A 234 7.69 -10.05 -8.13
N GLY A 235 8.57 -10.57 -8.99
CA GLY A 235 9.25 -9.81 -10.03
C GLY A 235 8.30 -9.58 -11.22
N THR A 236 8.41 -10.44 -12.22
CA THR A 236 7.53 -10.45 -13.39
C THR A 236 7.35 -11.90 -13.85
N PRO A 237 6.28 -12.59 -13.44
CA PRO A 237 6.05 -13.99 -13.80
C PRO A 237 6.09 -14.27 -15.31
N THR A 238 5.61 -13.33 -16.12
CA THR A 238 5.67 -13.44 -17.60
C THR A 238 7.06 -13.23 -18.19
N THR A 239 8.10 -13.06 -17.38
CA THR A 239 9.50 -13.22 -17.80
C THR A 239 9.79 -14.66 -18.18
N LEU A 240 9.09 -15.62 -17.57
CA LEU A 240 9.13 -17.02 -17.97
C LEU A 240 8.65 -17.18 -19.42
N SER A 241 9.26 -18.09 -20.16
CA SER A 241 8.79 -18.50 -21.48
C SER A 241 7.43 -19.22 -21.37
N ALA A 242 6.72 -19.38 -22.48
CA ALA A 242 5.44 -20.12 -22.49
C ALA A 242 5.59 -21.56 -21.97
N PRO A 243 6.61 -22.36 -22.38
CA PRO A 243 6.85 -23.68 -21.81
C PRO A 243 7.17 -23.68 -20.30
N GLU A 244 7.90 -22.68 -19.81
CA GLU A 244 8.21 -22.55 -18.38
C GLU A 244 6.98 -22.18 -17.56
N LEU A 245 6.12 -21.30 -18.09
CA LEU A 245 4.80 -21.00 -17.51
C LEU A 245 3.90 -22.23 -17.48
N ASP A 246 3.81 -22.97 -18.59
CA ASP A 246 3.06 -24.21 -18.69
C ASP A 246 3.47 -25.21 -17.62
N ARG A 247 4.80 -25.44 -17.48
CA ARG A 247 5.36 -26.28 -16.43
C ARG A 247 4.96 -25.78 -15.03
N LEU A 248 5.20 -24.48 -14.69
CA LEU A 248 4.89 -23.92 -13.38
C LEU A 248 3.41 -24.12 -13.01
N LEU A 249 2.51 -23.89 -13.96
CA LEU A 249 1.07 -24.03 -13.76
C LEU A 249 0.64 -25.50 -13.63
N ALA A 250 1.25 -26.38 -14.41
CA ALA A 250 1.05 -27.83 -14.30
C ALA A 250 1.50 -28.36 -12.93
N ASP A 251 2.70 -27.98 -12.48
CA ASP A 251 3.27 -28.35 -11.17
C ASP A 251 2.37 -27.81 -10.04
N THR A 252 1.90 -26.56 -10.16
CA THR A 252 0.95 -25.97 -9.18
C THR A 252 -0.33 -26.80 -9.06
N LYS A 253 -0.92 -27.22 -10.19
CA LYS A 253 -2.14 -28.05 -10.20
C LYS A 253 -1.88 -29.49 -9.74
N ALA A 254 -0.69 -30.03 -9.96
CA ALA A 254 -0.32 -31.36 -9.51
C ALA A 254 -0.10 -31.40 -7.98
N CYS A 255 0.52 -30.36 -7.41
CA CYS A 255 0.78 -30.32 -5.97
C CYS A 255 -0.46 -29.96 -5.14
N PHE A 256 -1.30 -29.01 -5.61
CA PHE A 256 -2.39 -28.45 -4.81
C PHE A 256 -3.77 -28.83 -5.34
N ASP A 257 -4.68 -29.13 -4.43
CA ASP A 257 -6.11 -29.22 -4.74
C ASP A 257 -6.68 -27.78 -4.93
N LEU A 258 -6.95 -27.42 -6.17
CA LEU A 258 -7.50 -26.12 -6.55
C LEU A 258 -9.00 -26.17 -6.86
N SER A 259 -9.70 -27.25 -6.49
CA SER A 259 -11.16 -27.44 -6.76
C SER A 259 -12.02 -26.31 -6.15
N ALA A 260 -11.56 -25.70 -5.06
CA ALA A 260 -12.22 -24.56 -4.40
C ALA A 260 -11.66 -23.18 -4.80
N CYS A 261 -10.68 -23.14 -5.72
CA CYS A 261 -10.04 -21.90 -6.16
C CYS A 261 -11.03 -21.05 -6.98
N ARG A 262 -11.26 -19.82 -6.53
CA ARG A 262 -12.18 -18.86 -7.17
C ARG A 262 -11.44 -17.82 -8.02
N GLU A 263 -10.22 -17.49 -7.61
CA GLU A 263 -9.35 -16.54 -8.30
C GLU A 263 -7.95 -17.15 -8.47
N PHE A 264 -7.52 -17.26 -9.71
CA PHE A 264 -6.16 -17.65 -10.05
C PHE A 264 -5.54 -16.51 -10.86
N THR A 265 -4.71 -15.72 -10.18
CA THR A 265 -4.09 -14.53 -10.74
C THR A 265 -2.62 -14.80 -11.11
N VAL A 266 -2.22 -14.31 -12.28
CA VAL A 266 -0.80 -14.24 -12.69
C VAL A 266 -0.46 -12.80 -13.06
N GLU A 267 0.60 -12.24 -12.45
CA GLU A 267 1.10 -10.93 -12.82
C GLU A 267 1.80 -10.98 -14.19
N ALA A 268 1.22 -10.27 -15.16
CA ALA A 268 1.86 -9.90 -16.41
C ALA A 268 2.35 -8.44 -16.32
N GLY A 269 3.06 -8.13 -15.22
CA GLY A 269 3.37 -6.78 -14.76
C GLY A 269 4.23 -5.93 -15.68
N ARG A 270 4.72 -6.51 -16.78
CA ARG A 270 5.51 -5.84 -17.81
C ARG A 270 4.86 -6.08 -19.17
N PRO A 271 4.29 -5.06 -19.82
CA PRO A 271 3.64 -5.17 -21.13
C PRO A 271 4.53 -5.83 -22.19
N ASP A 272 5.83 -5.52 -22.18
CA ASP A 272 6.85 -6.08 -23.08
C ASP A 272 7.10 -7.60 -22.91
N THR A 273 6.52 -8.22 -21.88
CA THR A 273 6.63 -9.69 -21.66
C THR A 273 5.35 -10.45 -22.00
N VAL A 274 4.27 -9.75 -22.37
CA VAL A 274 2.97 -10.33 -22.70
C VAL A 274 2.98 -10.83 -24.15
N THR A 275 2.57 -12.08 -24.36
CA THR A 275 2.35 -12.65 -25.71
C THR A 275 1.07 -13.47 -25.72
N GLU A 276 0.45 -13.60 -26.90
CA GLU A 276 -0.77 -14.43 -27.05
C GLU A 276 -0.54 -15.88 -26.65
N GLU A 277 0.65 -16.44 -26.96
CA GLU A 277 1.04 -17.80 -26.58
C GLU A 277 1.02 -17.98 -25.05
N LYS A 278 1.62 -17.03 -24.30
CA LYS A 278 1.62 -17.07 -22.83
C LYS A 278 0.21 -16.93 -22.27
N LEU A 279 -0.59 -16.00 -22.81
CA LEU A 279 -1.99 -15.83 -22.38
C LEU A 279 -2.81 -17.10 -22.63
N ALA A 280 -2.61 -17.77 -23.75
CA ALA A 280 -3.26 -19.05 -24.06
C ALA A 280 -2.86 -20.13 -23.04
N VAL A 281 -1.58 -20.21 -22.67
CA VAL A 281 -1.10 -21.10 -21.60
C VAL A 281 -1.78 -20.78 -20.27
N LEU A 282 -1.83 -19.51 -19.87
CA LEU A 282 -2.49 -19.10 -18.61
C LEU A 282 -3.95 -19.60 -18.57
N VAL A 283 -4.69 -19.35 -19.65
CA VAL A 283 -6.09 -19.74 -19.76
C VAL A 283 -6.28 -21.25 -19.74
N SER A 284 -5.43 -22.02 -20.43
CA SER A 284 -5.53 -23.50 -20.48
C SER A 284 -5.35 -24.13 -19.08
N HIS A 285 -4.66 -23.45 -18.20
CA HIS A 285 -4.49 -23.87 -16.80
C HIS A 285 -5.55 -23.31 -15.84
N GLY A 286 -6.52 -22.54 -16.32
CA GLY A 286 -7.62 -22.01 -15.51
C GLY A 286 -7.26 -20.70 -14.76
N VAL A 287 -6.20 -20.01 -15.17
CA VAL A 287 -5.97 -18.63 -14.76
C VAL A 287 -7.12 -17.78 -15.25
N ASN A 288 -7.72 -17.00 -14.37
CA ASN A 288 -8.90 -16.18 -14.68
C ASN A 288 -8.67 -14.68 -14.41
N ARG A 289 -7.47 -14.29 -13.96
CA ARG A 289 -7.07 -12.90 -13.77
C ARG A 289 -5.61 -12.67 -14.11
N VAL A 290 -5.33 -11.55 -14.76
CA VAL A 290 -3.96 -11.08 -15.02
C VAL A 290 -3.81 -9.61 -14.64
N SER A 291 -2.60 -9.13 -14.43
CA SER A 291 -2.34 -7.71 -14.29
C SER A 291 -1.39 -7.23 -15.39
N VAL A 292 -1.77 -6.13 -16.06
CA VAL A 292 -0.90 -5.42 -17.01
C VAL A 292 -0.59 -4.07 -16.39
N ASN A 293 0.64 -3.90 -15.89
CA ASN A 293 0.98 -2.77 -15.01
C ASN A 293 1.80 -1.70 -15.74
N PRO A 294 1.17 -0.66 -16.32
CA PRO A 294 1.89 0.41 -17.00
C PRO A 294 2.72 1.27 -16.03
N GLN A 295 2.19 1.52 -14.84
CA GLN A 295 2.63 2.49 -13.83
C GLN A 295 2.35 3.94 -14.23
N THR A 296 2.59 4.31 -15.48
CA THR A 296 2.25 5.57 -16.16
C THR A 296 2.09 5.31 -17.66
N MET A 297 1.40 6.19 -18.37
CA MET A 297 1.30 6.19 -19.83
C MET A 297 2.20 7.24 -20.48
N SER A 298 3.08 7.90 -19.72
CA SER A 298 4.10 8.83 -20.22
C SER A 298 5.39 8.09 -20.56
N ASP A 299 5.75 8.04 -21.83
CA ASP A 299 6.98 7.35 -22.29
C ASP A 299 8.24 7.98 -21.67
N ALA A 300 8.27 9.30 -21.47
CA ALA A 300 9.39 9.99 -20.83
C ALA A 300 9.57 9.57 -19.37
N VAL A 301 8.47 9.44 -18.62
CA VAL A 301 8.50 8.97 -17.23
C VAL A 301 8.88 7.48 -17.15
N LEU A 302 8.39 6.66 -18.10
CA LEU A 302 8.76 5.24 -18.20
C LEU A 302 10.28 5.07 -18.39
N GLU A 303 10.89 5.87 -19.25
CA GLU A 303 12.32 5.87 -19.47
C GLU A 303 13.09 6.26 -18.21
N GLU A 304 12.67 7.35 -17.52
CA GLU A 304 13.33 7.83 -16.30
C GLU A 304 13.29 6.81 -15.17
N ILE A 305 12.18 6.09 -15.00
CA ILE A 305 12.07 5.03 -13.98
C ILE A 305 12.68 3.69 -14.40
N GLY A 306 13.32 3.63 -15.57
CA GLY A 306 14.02 2.43 -16.09
C GLY A 306 13.06 1.31 -16.52
N ARG A 307 11.89 1.68 -17.04
CA ARG A 307 10.99 0.73 -17.72
C ARG A 307 11.15 0.88 -19.23
N HIS A 308 11.55 -0.20 -19.90
CA HIS A 308 11.87 -0.16 -21.34
C HIS A 308 10.67 -0.44 -22.25
N HIS A 309 9.44 -0.42 -21.74
CA HIS A 309 8.24 -0.47 -22.56
C HIS A 309 7.65 0.92 -22.79
N THR A 310 6.81 1.05 -23.80
CA THR A 310 6.11 2.27 -24.17
C THR A 310 4.61 2.19 -23.89
N ALA A 311 3.92 3.33 -23.87
CA ALA A 311 2.46 3.38 -23.80
C ALA A 311 1.79 2.62 -24.96
N ALA A 312 2.40 2.61 -26.16
CA ALA A 312 1.92 1.82 -27.30
C ALA A 312 1.92 0.31 -26.97
N GLN A 313 3.01 -0.20 -26.39
CA GLN A 313 3.08 -1.61 -25.98
C GLN A 313 2.10 -1.95 -24.85
N VAL A 314 1.76 -1.01 -23.98
CA VAL A 314 0.67 -1.20 -22.99
C VAL A 314 -0.66 -1.45 -23.72
N ARG A 315 -1.00 -0.60 -24.71
CA ARG A 315 -2.23 -0.75 -25.52
C ARG A 315 -2.28 -2.08 -26.26
N GLU A 316 -1.15 -2.49 -26.82
CA GLU A 316 -1.02 -3.78 -27.50
C GLU A 316 -1.22 -4.95 -26.53
N ALA A 317 -0.59 -4.92 -25.37
CA ALA A 317 -0.74 -5.95 -24.33
C ALA A 317 -2.20 -6.04 -23.87
N VAL A 318 -2.88 -4.92 -23.62
CA VAL A 318 -4.31 -4.90 -23.27
C VAL A 318 -5.17 -5.46 -24.42
N ALA A 319 -4.86 -5.11 -25.66
CA ALA A 319 -5.59 -5.65 -26.82
C ALA A 319 -5.40 -7.17 -26.94
N MET A 320 -4.23 -7.71 -26.63
CA MET A 320 -3.99 -9.15 -26.55
C MET A 320 -4.80 -9.81 -25.43
N VAL A 321 -4.80 -9.24 -24.22
CA VAL A 321 -5.58 -9.77 -23.08
C VAL A 321 -7.08 -9.81 -23.42
N LYS A 322 -7.62 -8.79 -24.08
CA LYS A 322 -9.04 -8.71 -24.47
C LYS A 322 -9.46 -9.77 -25.48
N LYS A 323 -8.55 -10.46 -26.16
CA LYS A 323 -8.87 -11.63 -26.99
C LYS A 323 -9.27 -12.85 -26.14
N PHE A 324 -9.02 -12.82 -24.83
CA PHE A 324 -9.31 -13.90 -23.88
C PHE A 324 -10.35 -13.40 -22.86
N PRO A 325 -11.66 -13.45 -23.20
CA PRO A 325 -12.73 -12.87 -22.38
C PRO A 325 -12.90 -13.51 -21.00
N GLN A 326 -12.27 -14.66 -20.77
CA GLN A 326 -12.22 -15.33 -19.47
C GLN A 326 -11.20 -14.73 -18.51
N LEU A 327 -10.30 -13.85 -18.99
CA LEU A 327 -9.30 -13.16 -18.17
C LEU A 327 -9.83 -11.78 -17.75
N ALA A 328 -10.16 -11.62 -16.47
CA ALA A 328 -10.26 -10.30 -15.88
C ALA A 328 -8.85 -9.66 -15.82
N PHE A 329 -8.72 -8.35 -16.08
CA PHE A 329 -7.42 -7.71 -15.98
C PHE A 329 -7.41 -6.48 -15.08
N ASN A 330 -6.32 -6.35 -14.36
CA ASN A 330 -6.01 -5.25 -13.48
C ASN A 330 -4.89 -4.39 -14.09
N MET A 331 -4.88 -3.09 -13.79
CA MET A 331 -3.80 -2.19 -14.15
C MET A 331 -3.33 -1.41 -12.92
N ASP A 332 -2.00 -1.43 -12.66
CA ASP A 332 -1.41 -0.67 -11.56
C ASP A 332 -0.76 0.60 -12.08
N LEU A 333 -1.00 1.70 -11.35
CA LEU A 333 -0.43 3.03 -11.56
C LEU A 333 0.33 3.47 -10.33
N ILE A 334 1.32 4.33 -10.52
CA ILE A 334 2.05 4.99 -9.42
C ILE A 334 1.96 6.50 -9.58
N ALA A 335 1.33 7.16 -8.61
CA ALA A 335 1.34 8.61 -8.49
C ALA A 335 2.65 9.08 -7.86
N GLY A 336 3.19 10.19 -8.35
CA GLY A 336 4.41 10.81 -7.81
C GLY A 336 5.70 10.17 -8.31
N LEU A 337 5.73 9.60 -9.51
CA LEU A 337 6.97 9.16 -10.16
C LEU A 337 7.86 10.34 -10.51
N PRO A 338 9.20 10.20 -10.52
CA PRO A 338 10.11 11.22 -11.02
C PRO A 338 9.73 11.63 -12.45
N GLY A 339 9.76 12.94 -12.74
CA GLY A 339 9.40 13.48 -14.04
C GLY A 339 7.90 13.50 -14.36
N ASP A 340 7.05 12.94 -13.52
CA ASP A 340 5.59 13.00 -13.68
C ASP A 340 5.03 14.34 -13.17
N THR A 341 3.86 14.73 -13.68
CA THR A 341 3.11 15.93 -13.26
C THR A 341 1.66 15.56 -12.95
N PRO A 342 0.92 16.36 -12.19
CA PRO A 342 -0.51 16.14 -11.97
C PRO A 342 -1.31 15.99 -13.26
N GLU A 343 -0.97 16.75 -14.31
CA GLU A 343 -1.61 16.70 -15.61
C GLU A 343 -1.33 15.38 -16.33
N SER A 344 -0.05 14.97 -16.43
CA SER A 344 0.35 13.71 -17.09
C SER A 344 -0.19 12.48 -16.35
N PHE A 345 -0.25 12.52 -15.01
CA PHE A 345 -0.87 11.48 -14.24
C PHE A 345 -2.38 11.41 -14.46
N SER A 346 -3.05 12.58 -14.54
CA SER A 346 -4.49 12.66 -14.86
C SER A 346 -4.81 12.10 -16.25
N ASP A 347 -3.94 12.39 -17.24
CA ASP A 347 -4.05 11.80 -18.58
C ASP A 347 -3.86 10.28 -18.54
N THR A 348 -2.88 9.80 -17.81
CA THR A 348 -2.64 8.37 -17.57
C THR A 348 -3.89 7.70 -16.99
N VAL A 349 -4.51 8.27 -15.96
CA VAL A 349 -5.73 7.71 -15.34
C VAL A 349 -6.89 7.66 -16.34
N ARG A 350 -7.12 8.75 -17.11
CA ARG A 350 -8.16 8.79 -18.13
C ARG A 350 -7.96 7.73 -19.21
N GLU A 351 -6.73 7.56 -19.67
CA GLU A 351 -6.41 6.55 -20.68
C GLU A 351 -6.62 5.12 -20.14
N VAL A 352 -6.14 4.81 -18.95
CA VAL A 352 -6.30 3.49 -18.33
C VAL A 352 -7.78 3.15 -18.10
N ILE A 353 -8.60 4.14 -17.70
CA ILE A 353 -10.06 3.96 -17.62
C ILE A 353 -10.63 3.63 -19.00
N ALA A 354 -10.22 4.33 -20.05
CA ALA A 354 -10.68 4.08 -21.42
C ALA A 354 -10.23 2.71 -21.96
N LEU A 355 -9.11 2.19 -21.48
CA LEU A 355 -8.67 0.83 -21.77
C LEU A 355 -9.56 -0.26 -21.11
N GLY A 356 -10.46 0.10 -20.19
CA GLY A 356 -11.53 -0.77 -19.69
C GLY A 356 -11.05 -1.90 -18.78
N ALA A 357 -10.05 -1.64 -17.93
CA ALA A 357 -9.64 -2.56 -16.88
C ALA A 357 -10.77 -2.74 -15.84
N GLU A 358 -11.01 -3.97 -15.40
CA GLU A 358 -12.01 -4.27 -14.35
C GLU A 358 -11.56 -3.74 -12.98
N ASN A 359 -10.26 -3.60 -12.79
CA ASN A 359 -9.70 -3.03 -11.58
C ASN A 359 -8.50 -2.14 -11.92
N ILE A 360 -8.41 -0.97 -11.29
CA ILE A 360 -7.27 -0.07 -11.38
C ILE A 360 -6.76 0.17 -9.96
N THR A 361 -5.48 -0.12 -9.74
CA THR A 361 -4.82 0.15 -8.47
C THR A 361 -3.91 1.35 -8.62
N VAL A 362 -4.10 2.38 -7.80
CA VAL A 362 -3.21 3.54 -7.73
C VAL A 362 -2.38 3.46 -6.45
N HIS A 363 -1.07 3.41 -6.62
CA HIS A 363 -0.11 3.49 -5.52
C HIS A 363 0.50 4.90 -5.48
N THR A 364 0.68 5.46 -4.29
CA THR A 364 1.57 6.61 -4.13
C THR A 364 3.02 6.12 -4.02
N LEU A 365 3.93 6.76 -4.72
CA LEU A 365 5.35 6.42 -4.65
C LEU A 365 5.83 6.46 -3.19
N SER A 366 6.36 5.35 -2.73
CA SER A 366 6.95 5.25 -1.40
C SER A 366 8.42 4.90 -1.52
N LEU A 367 9.27 5.81 -1.08
CA LEU A 367 10.72 5.61 -1.10
C LEU A 367 11.11 4.50 -0.13
N LYS A 368 11.77 3.50 -0.64
CA LYS A 368 12.29 2.37 0.13
C LYS A 368 13.82 2.37 0.08
N LYS A 369 14.47 2.05 1.19
CA LYS A 369 15.94 2.04 1.33
C LYS A 369 16.68 1.19 0.27
N GLY A 370 16.02 0.23 -0.34
CA GLY A 370 16.61 -0.64 -1.39
C GLY A 370 16.31 -0.20 -2.81
N SER A 371 15.58 0.90 -3.05
CA SER A 371 15.29 1.39 -4.40
C SER A 371 16.42 2.28 -4.93
N ARG A 372 16.66 2.24 -6.26
CA ARG A 372 17.67 3.08 -6.92
C ARG A 372 17.37 4.56 -6.76
N ILE A 373 16.09 4.97 -6.83
CA ILE A 373 15.66 6.36 -6.62
C ILE A 373 16.22 6.90 -5.29
N THR A 374 16.14 6.10 -4.23
CA THR A 374 16.65 6.51 -2.92
C THR A 374 18.18 6.55 -2.88
N LEU A 375 18.86 5.67 -3.61
CA LEU A 375 20.32 5.58 -3.64
C LEU A 375 20.95 6.66 -4.54
N GLU A 376 20.28 7.01 -5.65
CA GLU A 376 20.80 7.93 -6.67
C GLU A 376 20.33 9.38 -6.47
N GLY A 377 19.39 9.64 -5.54
CA GLY A 377 18.95 10.99 -5.17
C GLY A 377 18.12 11.69 -6.25
N SER A 378 17.30 10.94 -7.02
CA SER A 378 16.43 11.51 -8.06
C SER A 378 15.44 12.53 -7.47
N ARG A 379 15.07 13.57 -8.25
CA ARG A 379 14.03 14.51 -7.86
C ARG A 379 12.70 13.77 -7.68
N ILE A 380 12.11 13.96 -6.52
CA ILE A 380 10.81 13.39 -6.17
C ILE A 380 9.81 14.53 -6.19
N PRO A 381 8.60 14.34 -6.74
CA PRO A 381 7.53 15.31 -6.64
C PRO A 381 7.24 15.71 -5.19
N SER A 382 6.84 16.97 -4.99
CA SER A 382 6.40 17.47 -3.69
C SER A 382 5.08 16.81 -3.25
N ALA A 383 4.71 16.98 -1.98
CA ALA A 383 3.44 16.46 -1.47
C ALA A 383 2.22 17.08 -2.18
N ASP A 384 2.36 18.30 -2.71
CA ASP A 384 1.29 19.01 -3.44
C ASP A 384 1.18 18.53 -4.89
N GLU A 385 2.22 17.92 -5.44
CA GLU A 385 2.26 17.35 -6.79
C GLU A 385 1.74 15.91 -6.85
N VAL A 386 1.51 15.26 -5.69
CA VAL A 386 1.05 13.86 -5.54
C VAL A 386 -0.38 13.81 -5.01
#